data_35e4b0adc017cc1337ee7fe0bc5068e0
#
_entry.id   35e4b0adc017cc1337ee7fe0bc5068e0
#
_cell.length_a   1.000
_cell.length_b   1.000
_cell.length_c   1.000
_cell.angle_alpha   90.00
_cell.angle_beta   90.00
_cell.angle_gamma   90.00
#
_symmetry.space_group_name_H-M   'P 1'
#
loop_
_entity.id
_entity.type
_entity.pdbx_description
1 polymer ?
#
loop_
_entity_poly.entity_id
_entity_poly.type
_entity_poly.pdbx_seq_one_letter_code
_entity_poly.pdbx_strand_id
1 'polypeptide(L)'
;QIFIRSTDCDRTLMSAEANLAGLYPPEGQQVFNPNISWQPIPVHTVPVSEEKLLKFPLPLCPRYEQLQNETRHSAEYVNKTKENWQFLQMVANKTGIRDVSLESVWSVYDTLFCEQAHKMDLPVWVTPEVMTQLKQLKDFGFEFLFGIYNRVEKARLQGGVLLDHIRKNLTKAANVSARQNLKLLAYSAHDTTLVALQMALDVYNKIQAPYASCHLFELYQEDDGNFSVEMFFRNESGKEAFPLTIPGCQHRCPLQRFLELTDPVVPQDWEQECQVPSRVHDTELFVGLAVCGSILLLLIILLLTVLFRIQSQPPGYRHVSNEGEEQA
;
A
#
# COMPACT_ATOMS: atom_id res chain seq x y z
N GLN A 1 -19.67 -5.56 23.20
CA GLN A 1 -19.70 -4.43 22.25
C GLN A 1 -19.15 -4.86 20.90
N ILE A 2 -19.67 -4.26 19.84
CA ILE A 2 -19.18 -4.37 18.46
C ILE A 2 -18.76 -2.99 18.00
N PHE A 3 -17.77 -2.94 17.10
CA PHE A 3 -17.33 -1.72 16.43
C PHE A 3 -17.26 -1.98 14.93
N ILE A 4 -17.97 -1.19 14.15
CA ILE A 4 -18.08 -1.32 12.70
C ILE A 4 -17.49 -0.06 12.07
N ARG A 5 -16.53 -0.23 11.16
CA ARG A 5 -15.94 0.85 10.38
C ARG A 5 -16.07 0.58 8.89
N SER A 6 -16.48 1.57 8.13
CA SER A 6 -16.52 1.55 6.67
C SER A 6 -15.59 2.61 6.08
N THR A 7 -15.16 2.43 4.83
CA THR A 7 -14.70 3.57 4.04
C THR A 7 -15.87 4.52 3.81
N ASP A 8 -15.59 5.81 3.62
CA ASP A 8 -16.57 6.86 3.34
C ASP A 8 -17.02 6.78 1.87
N CYS A 9 -17.81 5.76 1.57
CA CYS A 9 -18.31 5.45 0.24
C CYS A 9 -19.68 4.78 0.38
N ASP A 10 -20.69 5.27 -0.33
CA ASP A 10 -22.09 4.82 -0.19
C ASP A 10 -22.21 3.29 -0.30
N ARG A 11 -21.58 2.68 -1.30
CA ARG A 11 -21.65 1.22 -1.50
C ARG A 11 -21.10 0.40 -0.34
N THR A 12 -20.06 0.90 0.36
CA THR A 12 -19.47 0.19 1.50
C THR A 12 -20.22 0.44 2.79
N LEU A 13 -20.76 1.65 2.98
CA LEU A 13 -21.68 1.98 4.08
C LEU A 13 -22.94 1.14 3.99
N MET A 14 -23.62 1.14 2.84
CA MET A 14 -24.80 0.34 2.59
C MET A 14 -24.54 -1.16 2.73
N SER A 15 -23.37 -1.64 2.31
CA SER A 15 -22.94 -3.04 2.50
C SER A 15 -22.81 -3.39 3.98
N ALA A 16 -22.20 -2.50 4.79
CA ALA A 16 -22.11 -2.69 6.24
C ALA A 16 -23.51 -2.75 6.89
N GLU A 17 -24.39 -1.82 6.54
CA GLU A 17 -25.75 -1.76 7.07
C GLU A 17 -26.58 -2.99 6.68
N ALA A 18 -26.49 -3.44 5.43
CA ALA A 18 -27.15 -4.65 4.97
C ALA A 18 -26.64 -5.91 5.70
N ASN A 19 -25.32 -6.00 5.91
CA ASN A 19 -24.73 -7.09 6.68
C ASN A 19 -25.19 -7.07 8.14
N LEU A 20 -25.23 -5.90 8.77
CA LEU A 20 -25.71 -5.74 10.15
C LEU A 20 -27.17 -6.07 10.32
N ALA A 21 -28.03 -5.75 9.34
CA ALA A 21 -29.44 -6.12 9.36
C ALA A 21 -29.63 -7.65 9.39
N GLY A 22 -28.78 -8.39 8.69
CA GLY A 22 -28.80 -9.86 8.70
C GLY A 22 -28.14 -10.48 9.94
N LEU A 23 -27.07 -9.87 10.45
CA LEU A 23 -26.29 -10.39 11.57
C LEU A 23 -26.96 -10.11 12.93
N TYR A 24 -27.67 -9.00 13.04
CA TYR A 24 -28.34 -8.55 14.26
C TYR A 24 -29.79 -8.14 13.99
N PRO A 25 -30.67 -9.07 13.58
CA PRO A 25 -32.07 -8.77 13.47
C PRO A 25 -32.62 -8.38 14.85
N PRO A 26 -33.56 -7.38 14.94
CA PRO A 26 -34.12 -6.96 16.22
C PRO A 26 -35.00 -8.08 16.82
N GLU A 27 -34.82 -8.36 18.11
CA GLU A 27 -35.58 -9.38 18.84
C GLU A 27 -36.16 -8.80 20.15
N GLY A 28 -37.34 -9.28 20.56
CA GLY A 28 -37.97 -8.90 21.81
C GLY A 28 -38.10 -7.40 21.99
N GLN A 29 -37.48 -6.81 23.01
CA GLN A 29 -37.54 -5.38 23.30
C GLN A 29 -36.79 -4.49 22.31
N GLN A 30 -35.96 -5.07 21.43
CA GLN A 30 -35.30 -4.33 20.36
C GLN A 30 -36.25 -3.99 19.19
N VAL A 31 -37.37 -4.64 19.11
CA VAL A 31 -38.41 -4.38 18.08
C VAL A 31 -39.16 -3.10 18.41
N PHE A 32 -38.71 -1.97 17.91
CA PHE A 32 -39.36 -0.67 18.09
C PHE A 32 -40.54 -0.45 17.14
N ASN A 33 -40.55 -1.12 15.99
CA ASN A 33 -41.65 -1.15 15.04
C ASN A 33 -41.77 -2.55 14.42
N PRO A 34 -42.93 -3.26 14.57
CA PRO A 34 -43.09 -4.63 14.07
C PRO A 34 -43.02 -4.76 12.54
N ASN A 35 -43.17 -3.66 11.81
CA ASN A 35 -43.07 -3.63 10.34
C ASN A 35 -41.64 -3.34 9.83
N ILE A 36 -40.68 -3.14 10.74
CA ILE A 36 -39.29 -2.82 10.38
C ILE A 36 -38.35 -3.85 11.02
N SER A 37 -37.82 -4.78 10.22
CA SER A 37 -36.86 -5.78 10.66
C SER A 37 -35.43 -5.21 10.65
N TRP A 38 -35.21 -4.08 11.30
CA TRP A 38 -33.92 -3.40 11.37
C TRP A 38 -33.76 -2.70 12.72
N GLN A 39 -32.49 -2.61 13.18
CA GLN A 39 -32.16 -1.79 14.35
C GLN A 39 -30.93 -0.91 14.04
N PRO A 40 -30.84 0.30 14.62
CA PRO A 40 -29.76 1.23 14.36
C PRO A 40 -28.46 0.75 15.06
N ILE A 41 -27.53 0.23 14.28
CA ILE A 41 -26.16 -0.09 14.74
C ILE A 41 -25.22 0.91 14.07
N PRO A 42 -24.40 1.66 14.83
CA PRO A 42 -23.58 2.70 14.23
C PRO A 42 -22.47 2.10 13.34
N VAL A 43 -22.35 2.64 12.12
CA VAL A 43 -21.23 2.41 11.21
C VAL A 43 -20.38 3.67 11.21
N HIS A 44 -19.13 3.54 11.63
CA HIS A 44 -18.18 4.65 11.70
C HIS A 44 -17.40 4.79 10.39
N THR A 45 -17.03 6.01 10.06
CA THR A 45 -16.18 6.30 8.90
C THR A 45 -15.22 7.45 9.22
N VAL A 46 -14.25 7.68 8.34
CA VAL A 46 -13.40 8.87 8.32
C VAL A 46 -13.48 9.49 6.93
N PRO A 47 -13.27 10.80 6.78
CA PRO A 47 -13.24 11.43 5.47
C PRO A 47 -12.27 10.72 4.51
N VAL A 48 -12.59 10.67 3.22
CA VAL A 48 -11.78 9.97 2.20
C VAL A 48 -10.33 10.44 2.20
N SER A 49 -10.08 11.74 2.46
CA SER A 49 -8.75 12.33 2.54
C SER A 49 -7.92 11.86 3.74
N GLU A 50 -8.57 11.33 4.77
CA GLU A 50 -7.94 10.83 6.01
C GLU A 50 -7.88 9.30 6.06
N GLU A 51 -8.43 8.61 5.04
CA GLU A 51 -8.50 7.16 5.01
C GLU A 51 -7.13 6.55 4.67
N LYS A 52 -6.42 6.13 5.70
CA LYS A 52 -5.09 5.51 5.62
C LYS A 52 -5.11 4.01 5.99
N LEU A 53 -6.30 3.38 6.10
CA LEU A 53 -6.40 2.02 6.59
C LEU A 53 -7.14 1.07 5.64
N LEU A 54 -8.22 1.51 5.01
CA LEU A 54 -9.15 0.61 4.29
C LEU A 54 -9.22 0.84 2.78
N LYS A 55 -8.69 1.95 2.24
CA LYS A 55 -8.75 2.27 0.82
C LYS A 55 -7.40 2.08 0.17
N PHE A 56 -7.26 1.01 -0.62
CA PHE A 56 -6.01 0.64 -1.28
C PHE A 56 -6.08 0.86 -2.79
N PRO A 57 -4.93 1.21 -3.44
CA PRO A 57 -3.65 1.56 -2.81
C PRO A 57 -3.75 2.76 -1.88
N LEU A 58 -2.97 2.76 -0.80
CA LEU A 58 -2.88 3.89 0.13
C LEU A 58 -2.28 5.10 -0.59
N PRO A 59 -2.88 6.30 -0.44
CA PRO A 59 -2.38 7.52 -1.07
C PRO A 59 -1.10 8.03 -0.38
N LEU A 60 -0.41 8.97 -1.06
CA LEU A 60 0.72 9.70 -0.50
C LEU A 60 1.92 8.83 -0.06
N CYS A 61 2.23 7.79 -0.84
CA CYS A 61 3.39 6.95 -0.65
C CYS A 61 4.30 6.96 -1.90
N PRO A 62 5.20 7.96 -2.04
CA PRO A 62 6.07 8.09 -3.21
C PRO A 62 6.91 6.84 -3.51
N ARG A 63 7.36 6.12 -2.49
CA ARG A 63 8.10 4.87 -2.68
C ARG A 63 7.24 3.79 -3.33
N TYR A 64 5.96 3.68 -2.95
CA TYR A 64 5.05 2.75 -3.61
C TYR A 64 4.80 3.14 -5.09
N GLU A 65 4.65 4.42 -5.38
CA GLU A 65 4.52 4.91 -6.76
C GLU A 65 5.76 4.60 -7.59
N GLN A 66 6.95 4.74 -7.01
CA GLN A 66 8.20 4.34 -7.65
C GLN A 66 8.21 2.83 -7.92
N LEU A 67 7.81 1.98 -6.97
CA LEU A 67 7.70 0.53 -7.14
C LEU A 67 6.71 0.16 -8.25
N GLN A 68 5.60 0.88 -8.39
CA GLN A 68 4.66 0.68 -9.49
C GLN A 68 5.31 1.01 -10.85
N ASN A 69 6.08 2.10 -10.91
CA ASN A 69 6.81 2.44 -12.12
C ASN A 69 7.88 1.37 -12.47
N GLU A 70 8.63 0.90 -11.48
CA GLU A 70 9.60 -0.19 -11.64
C GLU A 70 8.90 -1.48 -12.12
N THR A 71 7.71 -1.78 -11.59
CA THR A 71 6.90 -2.94 -12.00
C THR A 71 6.50 -2.88 -13.49
N ARG A 72 6.14 -1.70 -14.01
CA ARG A 72 5.82 -1.52 -15.45
C ARG A 72 7.00 -1.84 -16.36
N HIS A 73 8.23 -1.72 -15.86
CA HIS A 73 9.45 -2.03 -16.60
C HIS A 73 9.94 -3.48 -16.35
N SER A 74 9.27 -4.25 -15.50
CA SER A 74 9.60 -5.66 -15.26
C SER A 74 9.34 -6.51 -16.51
N ALA A 75 10.14 -7.55 -16.70
CA ALA A 75 9.96 -8.48 -17.81
C ALA A 75 8.57 -9.12 -17.82
N GLU A 76 8.03 -9.44 -16.65
CA GLU A 76 6.71 -10.03 -16.48
C GLU A 76 5.60 -9.12 -17.00
N TYR A 77 5.59 -7.85 -16.60
CA TYR A 77 4.60 -6.88 -17.07
C TYR A 77 4.73 -6.59 -18.57
N VAL A 78 5.96 -6.38 -19.05
CA VAL A 78 6.23 -6.10 -20.47
C VAL A 78 5.80 -7.27 -21.35
N ASN A 79 6.10 -8.50 -20.95
CA ASN A 79 5.70 -9.70 -21.71
C ASN A 79 4.18 -9.87 -21.70
N LYS A 80 3.54 -9.71 -20.54
CA LYS A 80 2.07 -9.78 -20.44
C LYS A 80 1.38 -8.74 -21.33
N THR A 81 1.92 -7.53 -21.38
CA THR A 81 1.41 -6.46 -22.26
C THR A 81 1.55 -6.86 -23.75
N LYS A 82 2.71 -7.37 -24.15
CA LYS A 82 2.96 -7.80 -25.55
C LYS A 82 2.02 -8.94 -25.97
N GLU A 83 1.86 -9.95 -25.11
CA GLU A 83 0.98 -11.09 -25.36
C GLU A 83 -0.48 -10.68 -25.57
N ASN A 84 -0.93 -9.63 -24.88
CA ASN A 84 -2.32 -9.19 -24.89
C ASN A 84 -2.55 -7.89 -25.69
N TRP A 85 -1.54 -7.39 -26.41
CA TRP A 85 -1.61 -6.11 -27.09
C TRP A 85 -2.79 -6.01 -28.06
N GLN A 86 -2.97 -7.01 -28.94
CA GLN A 86 -4.04 -7.01 -29.92
C GLN A 86 -5.43 -7.04 -29.26
N PHE A 87 -5.55 -7.79 -28.17
CA PHE A 87 -6.80 -7.84 -27.39
C PHE A 87 -7.11 -6.49 -26.73
N LEU A 88 -6.12 -5.85 -26.10
CA LEU A 88 -6.29 -4.53 -25.49
C LEU A 88 -6.69 -3.47 -26.53
N GLN A 89 -6.09 -3.50 -27.73
CA GLN A 89 -6.48 -2.61 -28.83
C GLN A 89 -7.91 -2.88 -29.31
N MET A 90 -8.32 -4.14 -29.40
CA MET A 90 -9.70 -4.48 -29.73
C MET A 90 -10.67 -3.93 -28.68
N VAL A 91 -10.38 -4.11 -27.38
CA VAL A 91 -11.20 -3.57 -26.29
C VAL A 91 -11.27 -2.05 -26.37
N ALA A 92 -10.14 -1.36 -26.57
CA ALA A 92 -10.09 0.09 -26.74
C ALA A 92 -11.01 0.57 -27.87
N ASN A 93 -10.94 -0.08 -29.04
CA ASN A 93 -11.77 0.25 -30.20
C ASN A 93 -13.26 0.00 -29.97
N LYS A 94 -13.60 -1.04 -29.19
CA LYS A 94 -15.02 -1.39 -28.92
C LYS A 94 -15.64 -0.52 -27.83
N THR A 95 -14.84 -0.05 -26.88
CA THR A 95 -15.32 0.75 -25.73
C THR A 95 -15.16 2.25 -25.95
N GLY A 96 -14.30 2.68 -26.88
CA GLY A 96 -13.94 4.10 -27.06
C GLY A 96 -12.98 4.64 -25.99
N ILE A 97 -12.51 3.81 -25.08
CA ILE A 97 -11.52 4.17 -24.07
C ILE A 97 -10.15 4.28 -24.76
N ARG A 98 -9.50 5.46 -24.66
CA ARG A 98 -8.26 5.74 -25.39
C ARG A 98 -7.06 4.92 -24.94
N ASP A 99 -6.91 4.73 -23.62
CA ASP A 99 -5.72 4.13 -23.02
C ASP A 99 -6.08 2.86 -22.23
N VAL A 100 -6.56 1.83 -22.95
CA VAL A 100 -6.78 0.52 -22.33
C VAL A 100 -5.44 -0.18 -22.14
N SER A 101 -5.11 -0.47 -20.90
CA SER A 101 -3.89 -1.12 -20.45
C SER A 101 -4.20 -2.29 -19.53
N LEU A 102 -3.18 -3.06 -19.13
CA LEU A 102 -3.32 -4.09 -18.10
C LEU A 102 -3.81 -3.52 -16.75
N GLU A 103 -3.54 -2.22 -16.50
CA GLU A 103 -3.93 -1.55 -15.26
C GLU A 103 -5.35 -1.00 -15.30
N SER A 104 -5.91 -0.70 -16.50
CA SER A 104 -7.23 -0.07 -16.64
C SER A 104 -8.32 -1.02 -17.14
N VAL A 105 -7.96 -2.16 -17.74
CA VAL A 105 -8.90 -3.10 -18.35
C VAL A 105 -9.90 -3.73 -17.36
N TRP A 106 -9.56 -3.73 -16.06
CA TRP A 106 -10.46 -4.19 -15.01
C TRP A 106 -11.81 -3.45 -15.01
N SER A 107 -11.80 -2.15 -15.33
CA SER A 107 -13.04 -1.35 -15.35
C SER A 107 -14.02 -1.80 -16.44
N VAL A 108 -13.50 -2.26 -17.57
CA VAL A 108 -14.32 -2.84 -18.64
C VAL A 108 -14.92 -4.17 -18.17
N TYR A 109 -14.11 -5.03 -17.59
CA TYR A 109 -14.61 -6.30 -17.03
C TYR A 109 -15.69 -6.06 -15.98
N ASP A 110 -15.43 -5.17 -15.02
CA ASP A 110 -16.34 -4.91 -13.91
C ASP A 110 -17.71 -4.41 -14.39
N THR A 111 -17.71 -3.46 -15.32
CA THR A 111 -18.94 -2.97 -15.94
C THR A 111 -19.74 -4.09 -16.61
N LEU A 112 -19.11 -4.87 -17.47
CA LEU A 112 -19.76 -5.97 -18.19
C LEU A 112 -20.22 -7.08 -17.24
N PHE A 113 -19.45 -7.36 -16.22
CA PHE A 113 -19.81 -8.32 -15.18
C PHE A 113 -21.08 -7.87 -14.40
N CYS A 114 -21.13 -6.60 -14.01
CA CYS A 114 -22.31 -6.03 -13.36
C CYS A 114 -23.54 -6.06 -14.25
N GLU A 115 -23.40 -5.68 -15.53
CA GLU A 115 -24.48 -5.77 -16.53
C GLU A 115 -25.00 -7.20 -16.65
N GLN A 116 -24.10 -8.18 -16.78
CA GLN A 116 -24.46 -9.60 -16.84
C GLN A 116 -25.17 -10.07 -15.57
N ALA A 117 -24.68 -9.69 -14.38
CA ALA A 117 -25.30 -10.05 -13.11
C ALA A 117 -26.73 -9.48 -12.97
N HIS A 118 -26.98 -8.31 -13.54
CA HIS A 118 -28.30 -7.67 -13.61
C HIS A 118 -29.15 -8.13 -14.79
N LYS A 119 -28.69 -9.14 -15.57
CA LYS A 119 -29.40 -9.70 -16.74
C LYS A 119 -29.65 -8.64 -17.84
N MET A 120 -28.73 -7.69 -17.97
CA MET A 120 -28.75 -6.72 -19.06
C MET A 120 -28.15 -7.35 -20.33
N ASP A 121 -28.59 -6.87 -21.49
CA ASP A 121 -28.03 -7.32 -22.76
C ASP A 121 -26.61 -6.79 -22.92
N LEU A 122 -25.65 -7.70 -23.08
CA LEU A 122 -24.26 -7.34 -23.33
C LEU A 122 -24.04 -6.97 -24.81
N PRO A 123 -23.09 -6.08 -25.12
CA PRO A 123 -22.72 -5.79 -26.50
C PRO A 123 -22.32 -7.06 -27.27
N VAL A 124 -22.67 -7.14 -28.56
CA VAL A 124 -22.44 -8.33 -29.40
C VAL A 124 -20.99 -8.80 -29.46
N TRP A 125 -20.02 -7.90 -29.27
CA TRP A 125 -18.60 -8.25 -29.27
C TRP A 125 -18.14 -8.95 -27.97
N VAL A 126 -18.97 -8.96 -26.92
CA VAL A 126 -18.66 -9.57 -25.62
C VAL A 126 -19.07 -11.04 -25.66
N THR A 127 -18.14 -11.88 -26.11
CA THR A 127 -18.32 -13.34 -26.07
C THR A 127 -17.84 -13.93 -24.74
N PRO A 128 -18.17 -15.20 -24.42
CA PRO A 128 -17.62 -15.88 -23.24
C PRO A 128 -16.09 -15.88 -23.19
N GLU A 129 -15.42 -16.01 -24.36
CA GLU A 129 -13.97 -15.97 -24.47
C GLU A 129 -13.42 -14.60 -24.13
N VAL A 130 -14.07 -13.53 -24.62
CA VAL A 130 -13.73 -12.14 -24.29
C VAL A 130 -13.87 -11.89 -22.80
N MET A 131 -14.97 -12.33 -22.18
CA MET A 131 -15.16 -12.22 -20.72
C MET A 131 -14.10 -12.98 -19.94
N THR A 132 -13.73 -14.16 -20.41
CA THR A 132 -12.68 -14.97 -19.76
C THR A 132 -11.32 -14.26 -19.84
N GLN A 133 -10.96 -13.71 -20.99
CA GLN A 133 -9.70 -12.99 -21.15
C GLN A 133 -9.68 -11.67 -20.35
N LEU A 134 -10.78 -10.93 -20.34
CA LEU A 134 -10.92 -9.73 -19.50
C LEU A 134 -10.74 -10.08 -18.01
N LYS A 135 -11.35 -11.19 -17.57
CA LYS A 135 -11.20 -11.67 -16.18
C LYS A 135 -9.75 -11.98 -15.84
N GLN A 136 -9.04 -12.69 -16.71
CA GLN A 136 -7.63 -13.02 -16.49
C GLN A 136 -6.74 -11.77 -16.41
N LEU A 137 -6.99 -10.77 -17.26
CA LEU A 137 -6.24 -9.52 -17.24
C LEU A 137 -6.59 -8.66 -16.02
N LYS A 138 -7.84 -8.66 -15.59
CA LYS A 138 -8.27 -8.02 -14.35
C LYS A 138 -7.58 -8.67 -13.14
N ASP A 139 -7.57 -10.01 -13.03
CA ASP A 139 -6.90 -10.72 -11.94
C ASP A 139 -5.39 -10.40 -11.91
N PHE A 140 -4.74 -10.31 -13.08
CA PHE A 140 -3.35 -9.87 -13.21
C PHE A 140 -3.15 -8.42 -12.73
N GLY A 141 -4.14 -7.53 -12.93
CA GLY A 141 -4.10 -6.15 -12.42
C GLY A 141 -3.95 -6.08 -10.90
N PHE A 142 -4.56 -7.00 -10.15
CA PHE A 142 -4.36 -7.09 -8.70
C PHE A 142 -2.96 -7.60 -8.33
N GLU A 143 -2.42 -8.56 -9.08
CA GLU A 143 -1.03 -8.98 -8.92
C GLU A 143 -0.06 -7.82 -9.22
N PHE A 144 -0.33 -7.01 -10.25
CA PHE A 144 0.44 -5.80 -10.54
C PHE A 144 0.47 -4.84 -9.36
N LEU A 145 -0.68 -4.56 -8.74
CA LEU A 145 -0.76 -3.62 -7.63
C LEU A 145 0.07 -4.07 -6.43
N PHE A 146 0.00 -5.34 -6.04
CA PHE A 146 0.51 -5.77 -4.75
C PHE A 146 1.52 -6.93 -4.81
N GLY A 147 1.62 -7.66 -5.91
CA GLY A 147 2.33 -8.95 -5.98
C GLY A 147 3.58 -8.97 -6.84
N ILE A 148 3.54 -8.38 -8.03
CA ILE A 148 4.65 -8.41 -8.98
C ILE A 148 5.73 -7.43 -8.53
N TYR A 149 6.99 -7.85 -8.63
CA TYR A 149 8.17 -7.05 -8.34
C TYR A 149 8.19 -6.45 -6.92
N ASN A 150 9.21 -6.80 -6.14
CA ASN A 150 9.37 -6.35 -4.75
C ASN A 150 8.11 -6.53 -3.87
N ARG A 151 7.47 -7.71 -3.96
CA ARG A 151 6.22 -8.04 -3.28
C ARG A 151 6.25 -7.72 -1.78
N VAL A 152 7.33 -8.06 -1.08
CA VAL A 152 7.45 -7.85 0.37
C VAL A 152 7.42 -6.36 0.71
N GLU A 153 8.14 -5.52 -0.06
CA GLU A 153 8.15 -4.08 0.14
C GLU A 153 6.78 -3.47 -0.20
N LYS A 154 6.14 -3.88 -1.31
CA LYS A 154 4.77 -3.45 -1.63
C LYS A 154 3.78 -3.85 -0.54
N ALA A 155 3.85 -5.10 -0.05
CA ALA A 155 3.00 -5.58 1.03
C ALA A 155 3.19 -4.73 2.29
N ARG A 156 4.43 -4.42 2.66
CA ARG A 156 4.78 -3.59 3.82
C ARG A 156 4.21 -2.18 3.71
N LEU A 157 4.30 -1.55 2.54
CA LEU A 157 3.80 -0.18 2.32
C LEU A 157 2.28 -0.09 2.15
N GLN A 158 1.61 -1.21 1.88
CA GLN A 158 0.19 -1.27 1.59
C GLN A 158 -0.54 -2.16 2.61
N GLY A 159 -0.81 -3.42 2.30
CA GLY A 159 -1.57 -4.34 3.16
C GLY A 159 -1.03 -4.51 4.56
N GLY A 160 0.28 -4.32 4.76
CA GLY A 160 0.96 -4.37 6.05
C GLY A 160 0.44 -3.33 7.05
N VAL A 161 -0.05 -2.18 6.58
CA VAL A 161 -0.64 -1.15 7.45
C VAL A 161 -1.93 -1.66 8.10
N LEU A 162 -2.82 -2.27 7.32
CA LEU A 162 -4.03 -2.90 7.86
C LEU A 162 -3.69 -4.12 8.73
N LEU A 163 -2.71 -4.91 8.32
CA LEU A 163 -2.25 -6.07 9.09
C LEU A 163 -1.68 -5.63 10.45
N ASP A 164 -0.89 -4.56 10.51
CA ASP A 164 -0.41 -3.99 11.78
C ASP A 164 -1.56 -3.57 12.70
N HIS A 165 -2.56 -2.91 12.12
CA HIS A 165 -3.75 -2.54 12.88
C HIS A 165 -4.50 -3.76 13.44
N ILE A 166 -4.64 -4.83 12.65
CA ILE A 166 -5.24 -6.10 13.09
C ILE A 166 -4.38 -6.72 14.20
N ARG A 167 -3.07 -6.83 14.03
CA ARG A 167 -2.11 -7.35 15.03
C ARG A 167 -2.23 -6.62 16.37
N LYS A 168 -2.29 -5.29 16.33
CA LYS A 168 -2.46 -4.44 17.53
C LYS A 168 -3.78 -4.74 18.26
N ASN A 169 -4.87 -4.92 17.50
CA ASN A 169 -6.17 -5.25 18.09
C ASN A 169 -6.20 -6.68 18.67
N LEU A 170 -5.62 -7.66 17.99
CA LEU A 170 -5.48 -9.03 18.51
C LEU A 170 -4.65 -9.06 19.81
N THR A 171 -3.50 -8.39 19.81
CA THR A 171 -2.64 -8.28 20.99
C THR A 171 -3.34 -7.58 22.17
N LYS A 172 -4.09 -6.52 21.88
CA LYS A 172 -4.87 -5.80 22.87
C LYS A 172 -6.01 -6.67 23.42
N ALA A 173 -6.67 -7.47 22.58
CA ALA A 173 -7.72 -8.40 23.01
C ALA A 173 -7.17 -9.57 23.85
N ALA A 174 -5.94 -10.02 23.57
CA ALA A 174 -5.23 -11.05 24.34
C ALA A 174 -4.76 -10.56 25.71
N ASN A 175 -4.75 -9.25 25.97
CA ASN A 175 -4.36 -8.71 27.27
C ASN A 175 -5.50 -8.81 28.28
N VAL A 176 -5.48 -9.88 29.09
CA VAL A 176 -6.51 -10.18 30.10
C VAL A 176 -6.67 -9.04 31.11
N SER A 177 -5.61 -8.29 31.41
CA SER A 177 -5.65 -7.16 32.32
C SER A 177 -6.36 -5.93 31.77
N ALA A 178 -6.41 -5.79 30.44
CA ALA A 178 -7.01 -4.65 29.75
C ALA A 178 -8.49 -4.89 29.40
N ARG A 179 -9.29 -5.55 30.26
CA ARG A 179 -10.71 -5.92 30.05
C ARG A 179 -11.40 -5.08 28.96
N GLN A 180 -11.31 -5.51 27.71
CA GLN A 180 -12.06 -4.91 26.61
C GLN A 180 -13.41 -5.59 26.46
N ASN A 181 -14.46 -4.77 26.45
CA ASN A 181 -15.81 -5.25 26.14
C ASN A 181 -16.03 -5.42 24.62
N LEU A 182 -15.04 -5.12 23.80
CA LEU A 182 -15.11 -5.27 22.35
C LEU A 182 -14.98 -6.76 21.98
N LYS A 183 -15.99 -7.30 21.31
CA LYS A 183 -16.07 -8.71 20.89
C LYS A 183 -15.99 -8.89 19.39
N LEU A 184 -16.33 -7.86 18.64
CA LEU A 184 -16.27 -7.85 17.18
C LEU A 184 -15.78 -6.49 16.71
N LEU A 185 -14.76 -6.52 15.84
CA LEU A 185 -14.30 -5.39 15.06
C LEU A 185 -14.48 -5.76 13.59
N ALA A 186 -15.33 -5.03 12.88
CA ALA A 186 -15.62 -5.30 11.48
C ALA A 186 -15.27 -4.09 10.60
N TYR A 187 -14.77 -4.39 9.41
CA TYR A 187 -14.43 -3.41 8.38
C TYR A 187 -15.23 -3.69 7.12
N SER A 188 -15.94 -2.70 6.61
CA SER A 188 -16.54 -2.71 5.28
C SER A 188 -15.68 -1.90 4.34
N ALA A 189 -15.11 -2.56 3.32
CA ALA A 189 -14.10 -1.97 2.47
C ALA A 189 -14.21 -2.47 1.02
N HIS A 190 -13.09 -2.69 0.35
CA HIS A 190 -13.01 -2.97 -1.07
C HIS A 190 -12.29 -4.30 -1.33
N ASP A 191 -12.43 -4.82 -2.56
CA ASP A 191 -11.67 -5.97 -3.03
C ASP A 191 -10.14 -5.71 -2.97
N THR A 192 -9.69 -4.50 -3.32
CA THR A 192 -8.29 -4.08 -3.18
C THR A 192 -7.80 -4.16 -1.73
N THR A 193 -8.66 -3.90 -0.75
CA THR A 193 -8.35 -4.03 0.68
C THR A 193 -8.06 -5.48 1.05
N LEU A 194 -8.94 -6.39 0.61
CA LEU A 194 -8.78 -7.83 0.86
C LEU A 194 -7.54 -8.38 0.16
N VAL A 195 -7.31 -8.00 -1.10
CA VAL A 195 -6.14 -8.45 -1.85
C VAL A 195 -4.85 -7.94 -1.22
N ALA A 196 -4.76 -6.66 -0.85
CA ALA A 196 -3.60 -6.10 -0.18
C ALA A 196 -3.29 -6.83 1.14
N LEU A 197 -4.32 -7.11 1.95
CA LEU A 197 -4.17 -7.86 3.19
C LEU A 197 -3.73 -9.30 2.95
N GLN A 198 -4.34 -10.02 2.00
CA GLN A 198 -4.00 -11.40 1.66
C GLN A 198 -2.58 -11.51 1.07
N MET A 199 -2.13 -10.52 0.31
CA MET A 199 -0.75 -10.43 -0.18
C MET A 199 0.26 -10.23 0.95
N ALA A 200 -0.08 -9.41 1.96
CA ALA A 200 0.75 -9.22 3.14
C ALA A 200 0.83 -10.49 4.00
N LEU A 201 -0.26 -11.26 4.07
CA LEU A 201 -0.33 -12.55 4.77
C LEU A 201 0.25 -13.72 3.98
N ASP A 202 0.61 -13.53 2.71
CA ASP A 202 1.03 -14.59 1.78
C ASP A 202 -0.01 -15.71 1.59
N VAL A 203 -1.30 -15.34 1.55
CA VAL A 203 -2.43 -16.27 1.35
C VAL A 203 -3.31 -15.90 0.13
N TYR A 204 -2.87 -14.97 -0.70
CA TYR A 204 -3.61 -14.57 -1.89
C TYR A 204 -3.61 -15.67 -2.97
N ASN A 205 -4.78 -16.00 -3.47
CA ASN A 205 -5.00 -17.07 -4.44
C ASN A 205 -4.92 -16.61 -5.92
N LYS A 206 -4.47 -15.40 -6.19
CA LYS A 206 -4.36 -14.75 -7.52
C LYS A 206 -5.71 -14.50 -8.22
N ILE A 207 -6.79 -14.46 -7.47
CA ILE A 207 -8.13 -14.19 -7.98
C ILE A 207 -8.70 -13.00 -7.20
N GLN A 208 -9.27 -12.03 -7.92
CA GLN A 208 -9.97 -10.92 -7.27
C GLN A 208 -11.02 -11.45 -6.28
N ALA A 209 -11.04 -10.85 -5.09
CA ALA A 209 -12.07 -11.13 -4.11
C ALA A 209 -13.47 -10.81 -4.67
N PRO A 210 -14.41 -11.78 -4.69
CA PRO A 210 -15.76 -11.54 -5.17
C PRO A 210 -16.54 -10.58 -4.26
N TYR A 211 -17.63 -10.02 -4.78
CA TYR A 211 -18.54 -9.22 -3.98
C TYR A 211 -19.04 -10.00 -2.75
N ALA A 212 -19.24 -9.28 -1.64
CA ALA A 212 -19.66 -9.82 -0.34
C ALA A 212 -18.72 -10.90 0.24
N SER A 213 -17.46 -10.99 -0.23
CA SER A 213 -16.45 -11.83 0.40
C SER A 213 -15.98 -11.25 1.74
N CYS A 214 -15.56 -12.11 2.65
CA CYS A 214 -15.13 -11.72 3.99
C CYS A 214 -13.91 -12.50 4.41
N HIS A 215 -12.88 -11.79 4.90
CA HIS A 215 -11.72 -12.36 5.58
C HIS A 215 -11.95 -12.23 7.09
N LEU A 216 -11.86 -13.34 7.81
CA LEU A 216 -12.10 -13.40 9.24
C LEU A 216 -10.79 -13.73 9.98
N PHE A 217 -10.64 -13.10 11.13
CA PHE A 217 -9.63 -13.43 12.14
C PHE A 217 -10.35 -13.75 13.43
N GLU A 218 -10.09 -14.91 13.98
CA GLU A 218 -10.66 -15.36 15.24
C GLU A 218 -9.56 -15.57 16.27
N LEU A 219 -9.71 -14.94 17.44
CA LEU A 219 -8.77 -15.03 18.53
C LEU A 219 -9.33 -15.98 19.60
N TYR A 220 -8.61 -17.03 19.89
CA TYR A 220 -8.96 -18.02 20.89
C TYR A 220 -8.02 -17.95 22.09
N GLN A 221 -8.56 -18.15 23.29
CA GLN A 221 -7.76 -18.41 24.47
C GLN A 221 -7.67 -19.93 24.65
N GLU A 222 -6.47 -20.44 24.77
CA GLU A 222 -6.19 -21.86 24.99
C GLU A 222 -6.30 -22.23 26.47
N ASP A 223 -6.39 -23.54 26.76
CA ASP A 223 -6.52 -24.06 28.13
C ASP A 223 -5.31 -23.72 29.03
N ASP A 224 -4.13 -23.53 28.42
CA ASP A 224 -2.89 -23.11 29.09
C ASP A 224 -2.80 -21.60 29.33
N GLY A 225 -3.82 -20.84 28.92
CA GLY A 225 -3.90 -19.39 29.06
C GLY A 225 -3.23 -18.61 27.92
N ASN A 226 -2.57 -19.28 26.96
CA ASN A 226 -2.04 -18.66 25.77
C ASN A 226 -3.15 -18.29 24.78
N PHE A 227 -2.79 -17.61 23.68
CA PHE A 227 -3.74 -17.23 22.64
C PHE A 227 -3.30 -17.75 21.29
N SER A 228 -4.29 -18.10 20.45
CA SER A 228 -4.09 -18.49 19.06
C SER A 228 -5.02 -17.72 18.12
N VAL A 229 -4.62 -17.63 16.85
CA VAL A 229 -5.35 -16.97 15.77
C VAL A 229 -5.72 -18.01 14.71
N GLU A 230 -6.97 -18.04 14.34
CA GLU A 230 -7.45 -18.74 13.16
C GLU A 230 -7.90 -17.72 12.11
N MET A 231 -7.67 -18.04 10.84
CA MET A 231 -8.11 -17.21 9.72
C MET A 231 -9.01 -17.99 8.80
N PHE A 232 -10.03 -17.31 8.29
CA PHE A 232 -10.97 -17.90 7.32
C PHE A 232 -11.25 -16.90 6.20
N PHE A 233 -11.63 -17.44 5.04
CA PHE A 233 -12.10 -16.63 3.92
C PHE A 233 -13.42 -17.18 3.41
N ARG A 234 -14.41 -16.30 3.32
CA ARG A 234 -15.70 -16.59 2.71
C ARG A 234 -15.80 -15.83 1.41
N ASN A 235 -15.88 -16.53 0.29
CA ASN A 235 -15.92 -15.93 -1.04
C ASN A 235 -17.16 -16.34 -1.87
N GLU A 236 -18.10 -17.05 -1.25
CA GLU A 236 -19.32 -17.49 -1.92
C GLU A 236 -20.51 -17.45 -0.97
N SER A 237 -21.60 -16.84 -1.43
CA SER A 237 -22.85 -16.81 -0.68
C SER A 237 -23.43 -18.20 -0.49
N GLY A 238 -23.88 -18.53 0.72
CA GLY A 238 -24.48 -19.83 1.04
C GLY A 238 -23.46 -20.95 1.27
N LYS A 239 -22.15 -20.70 1.16
CA LYS A 239 -21.09 -21.62 1.55
C LYS A 239 -20.41 -21.19 2.85
N GLU A 240 -19.91 -22.18 3.57
CA GLU A 240 -19.08 -21.96 4.75
C GLU A 240 -17.74 -21.27 4.36
N ALA A 241 -17.18 -20.52 5.30
CA ALA A 241 -15.85 -19.97 5.15
C ALA A 241 -14.81 -21.09 5.19
N PHE A 242 -13.82 -21.06 4.33
CA PHE A 242 -12.73 -22.03 4.34
C PHE A 242 -11.50 -21.47 5.07
N PRO A 243 -10.72 -22.36 5.73
CA PRO A 243 -9.58 -21.95 6.52
C PRO A 243 -8.44 -21.41 5.64
N LEU A 244 -7.78 -20.37 6.14
CA LEU A 244 -6.52 -19.85 5.60
C LEU A 244 -5.41 -20.11 6.62
N THR A 245 -4.22 -20.43 6.11
CA THR A 245 -3.04 -20.67 6.96
C THR A 245 -1.86 -19.91 6.40
N ILE A 246 -1.25 -19.05 7.23
CA ILE A 246 -0.03 -18.34 6.81
C ILE A 246 1.13 -19.34 6.69
N PRO A 247 2.03 -19.14 5.71
CA PRO A 247 3.22 -19.97 5.57
C PRO A 247 4.06 -19.98 6.85
N GLY A 248 4.47 -21.17 7.29
CA GLY A 248 5.29 -21.34 8.49
C GLY A 248 4.51 -21.44 9.80
N CYS A 249 3.16 -21.49 9.74
CA CYS A 249 2.31 -21.80 10.89
C CYS A 249 1.35 -22.96 10.61
N GLN A 250 0.65 -23.40 11.63
CA GLN A 250 -0.51 -24.28 11.53
C GLN A 250 -1.80 -23.45 11.46
N HIS A 251 -2.95 -24.08 11.15
CA HIS A 251 -4.22 -23.37 11.02
C HIS A 251 -4.55 -22.59 12.29
N ARG A 252 -4.51 -23.23 13.44
CA ARG A 252 -4.62 -22.58 14.76
C ARG A 252 -3.24 -22.10 15.20
N CYS A 253 -2.88 -20.91 14.73
CA CYS A 253 -1.54 -20.36 14.87
C CYS A 253 -1.38 -19.68 16.23
N PRO A 254 -0.38 -20.05 17.07
CA PRO A 254 -0.11 -19.31 18.29
C PRO A 254 0.09 -17.83 18.00
N LEU A 255 -0.57 -16.95 18.75
CA LEU A 255 -0.55 -15.49 18.52
C LEU A 255 0.88 -14.95 18.41
N GLN A 256 1.78 -15.38 19.29
CA GLN A 256 3.17 -14.96 19.25
C GLN A 256 3.83 -15.34 17.91
N ARG A 257 3.58 -16.58 17.44
CA ARG A 257 4.11 -17.05 16.17
C ARG A 257 3.51 -16.30 14.98
N PHE A 258 2.22 -15.99 15.03
CA PHE A 258 1.55 -15.14 14.04
C PHE A 258 2.21 -13.76 13.94
N LEU A 259 2.49 -13.12 15.08
CA LEU A 259 3.16 -11.82 15.15
C LEU A 259 4.58 -11.88 14.55
N GLU A 260 5.37 -12.92 14.89
CA GLU A 260 6.73 -13.11 14.35
C GLU A 260 6.73 -13.29 12.83
N LEU A 261 5.84 -14.14 12.30
CA LEU A 261 5.78 -14.44 10.87
C LEU A 261 5.30 -13.25 10.02
N THR A 262 4.49 -12.38 10.60
CA THR A 262 3.97 -11.20 9.92
C THR A 262 4.82 -9.95 10.12
N ASP A 263 5.81 -9.97 11.00
CA ASP A 263 6.67 -8.81 11.30
C ASP A 263 7.41 -8.23 10.08
N PRO A 264 7.94 -9.05 9.15
CA PRO A 264 8.65 -8.52 7.98
C PRO A 264 7.82 -7.64 7.06
N VAL A 265 6.48 -7.78 7.08
CA VAL A 265 5.56 -7.03 6.21
C VAL A 265 4.77 -5.94 6.94
N VAL A 266 5.14 -5.66 8.19
CA VAL A 266 4.54 -4.57 8.99
C VAL A 266 5.48 -3.38 9.00
N PRO A 267 5.04 -2.17 8.58
CA PRO A 267 5.88 -0.98 8.65
C PRO A 267 6.12 -0.56 10.12
N GLN A 268 7.34 -0.13 10.42
CA GLN A 268 7.68 0.45 11.72
C GLN A 268 7.31 1.95 11.75
N ASP A 269 7.63 2.65 10.67
CA ASP A 269 7.26 4.04 10.43
C ASP A 269 6.83 4.16 8.95
N TRP A 270 5.54 4.05 8.71
CA TRP A 270 4.98 4.06 7.36
C TRP A 270 5.29 5.37 6.61
N GLU A 271 5.24 6.51 7.30
CA GLU A 271 5.48 7.81 6.68
C GLU A 271 6.95 7.94 6.22
N GLN A 272 7.89 7.45 7.01
CA GLN A 272 9.29 7.41 6.66
C GLN A 272 9.57 6.37 5.55
N GLU A 273 9.00 5.17 5.66
CA GLU A 273 9.19 4.10 4.68
C GLU A 273 8.58 4.43 3.30
N CYS A 274 7.57 5.29 3.27
CA CYS A 274 6.98 5.81 2.03
C CYS A 274 7.82 6.88 1.32
N GLN A 275 8.88 7.39 1.94
CA GLN A 275 9.78 8.32 1.27
C GLN A 275 10.67 7.59 0.27
N VAL A 276 10.90 8.21 -0.88
CA VAL A 276 11.91 7.72 -1.82
C VAL A 276 13.28 7.99 -1.23
N PRO A 277 14.16 6.97 -1.09
CA PRO A 277 15.53 7.20 -0.69
C PRO A 277 16.17 8.23 -1.63
N SER A 278 16.55 9.37 -1.09
CA SER A 278 17.13 10.46 -1.89
C SER A 278 18.56 10.11 -2.32
N ARG A 279 18.71 9.39 -3.43
CA ARG A 279 20.01 9.26 -4.10
C ARG A 279 20.58 10.62 -4.58
N VAL A 280 19.71 11.62 -4.70
CA VAL A 280 20.07 12.96 -5.19
C VAL A 280 20.87 13.74 -4.14
N HIS A 281 20.55 13.59 -2.84
CA HIS A 281 21.21 14.37 -1.79
C HIS A 281 22.69 13.99 -1.62
N ASP A 282 23.01 12.71 -1.73
CA ASP A 282 24.40 12.25 -1.62
C ASP A 282 25.25 12.74 -2.82
N THR A 283 24.70 12.67 -4.04
CA THR A 283 25.41 13.10 -5.25
C THR A 283 25.62 14.61 -5.26
N GLU A 284 24.62 15.42 -4.89
CA GLU A 284 24.74 16.87 -4.79
C GLU A 284 25.70 17.27 -3.67
N LEU A 285 25.68 16.58 -2.53
CA LEU A 285 26.63 16.79 -1.44
C LEU A 285 28.05 16.45 -1.86
N PHE A 286 28.29 15.32 -2.55
CA PHE A 286 29.61 14.95 -3.06
C PHE A 286 30.10 15.92 -4.12
N VAL A 287 29.27 16.36 -5.05
CA VAL A 287 29.62 17.38 -6.05
C VAL A 287 29.92 18.72 -5.36
N GLY A 288 29.13 19.16 -4.41
CA GLY A 288 29.36 20.36 -3.63
C GLY A 288 30.69 20.32 -2.88
N LEU A 289 31.01 19.20 -2.21
CA LEU A 289 32.27 19.02 -1.50
C LEU A 289 33.47 18.98 -2.46
N ALA A 290 33.33 18.35 -3.63
CA ALA A 290 34.40 18.32 -4.65
C ALA A 290 34.70 19.73 -5.22
N VAL A 291 33.65 20.52 -5.47
CA VAL A 291 33.80 21.90 -5.94
C VAL A 291 34.45 22.78 -4.87
N CYS A 292 33.98 22.72 -3.63
CA CYS A 292 34.58 23.45 -2.52
C CYS A 292 36.04 23.07 -2.28
N GLY A 293 36.36 21.78 -2.32
CA GLY A 293 37.73 21.28 -2.20
C GLY A 293 38.63 21.78 -3.32
N SER A 294 38.16 21.82 -4.56
CA SER A 294 38.89 22.34 -5.71
C SER A 294 39.19 23.83 -5.60
N ILE A 295 38.21 24.62 -5.15
CA ILE A 295 38.39 26.07 -4.92
C ILE A 295 39.43 26.30 -3.82
N LEU A 296 39.34 25.54 -2.73
CA LEU A 296 40.29 25.66 -1.61
C LEU A 296 41.76 25.35 -2.05
N LEU A 297 41.92 24.29 -2.86
CA LEU A 297 43.22 23.93 -3.43
C LEU A 297 43.77 25.04 -4.31
N LEU A 298 42.97 25.65 -5.17
CA LEU A 298 43.38 26.77 -6.02
C LEU A 298 43.79 27.99 -5.19
N LEU A 299 43.07 28.31 -4.11
CA LEU A 299 43.42 29.39 -3.20
C LEU A 299 44.76 29.12 -2.48
N ILE A 300 44.99 27.91 -2.05
CA ILE A 300 46.28 27.50 -1.44
C ILE A 300 47.45 27.65 -2.45
N ILE A 301 47.26 27.19 -3.68
CA ILE A 301 48.26 27.34 -4.73
C ILE A 301 48.55 28.83 -5.00
N LEU A 302 47.49 29.66 -5.08
CA LEU A 302 47.62 31.11 -5.28
C LEU A 302 48.42 31.75 -4.13
N LEU A 303 48.06 31.40 -2.88
CA LEU A 303 48.76 31.90 -1.68
C LEU A 303 50.25 31.51 -1.68
N LEU A 304 50.53 30.28 -1.98
CA LEU A 304 51.91 29.80 -2.07
C LEU A 304 52.69 30.51 -3.18
N THR A 305 52.08 30.74 -4.34
CA THR A 305 52.75 31.49 -5.45
C THR A 305 52.99 32.96 -5.07
N VAL A 306 52.09 33.59 -4.35
CA VAL A 306 52.28 34.97 -3.84
C VAL A 306 53.40 34.99 -2.80
N LEU A 307 53.40 34.08 -1.85
CA LEU A 307 54.46 33.96 -0.85
C LEU A 307 55.85 33.72 -1.48
N PHE A 308 55.94 32.81 -2.47
CA PHE A 308 57.19 32.60 -3.23
C PHE A 308 57.65 33.86 -3.98
N ARG A 309 56.74 34.64 -4.58
CA ARG A 309 57.05 35.89 -5.24
C ARG A 309 57.53 36.98 -4.26
N ILE A 310 56.94 37.07 -3.05
CA ILE A 310 57.39 38.00 -2.02
C ILE A 310 58.80 37.61 -1.51
N GLN A 311 59.05 36.34 -1.32
CA GLN A 311 60.34 35.81 -0.84
C GLN A 311 61.48 35.93 -1.88
N SER A 312 61.15 35.98 -3.18
CA SER A 312 62.12 36.08 -4.28
C SER A 312 62.38 37.53 -4.73
N GLN A 313 61.84 38.57 -4.06
CA GLN A 313 62.27 39.93 -4.33
C GLN A 313 63.59 40.21 -3.64
N PRO A 314 64.66 40.61 -4.39
CA PRO A 314 65.92 40.99 -3.79
C PRO A 314 65.75 42.25 -2.94
N PRO A 315 66.50 42.40 -1.81
CA PRO A 315 66.41 43.55 -0.95
C PRO A 315 66.77 44.83 -1.77
N GLY A 316 65.76 45.69 -1.94
CA GLY A 316 65.93 46.94 -2.69
C GLY A 316 67.00 47.83 -2.04
N TYR A 317 68.00 48.19 -2.80
CA TYR A 317 69.00 49.21 -2.43
C TYR A 317 68.24 50.54 -2.17
N ARG A 318 68.37 51.04 -0.94
CA ARG A 318 67.97 52.39 -0.58
C ARG A 318 69.15 53.30 -0.97
N HIS A 319 69.01 54.14 -2.00
CA HIS A 319 69.86 55.25 -2.29
C HIS A 319 69.77 56.24 -1.11
N VAL A 320 70.95 56.43 -0.41
CA VAL A 320 71.14 57.54 0.52
C VAL A 320 71.68 58.67 -0.33
N SER A 321 70.84 59.71 -0.54
CA SER A 321 71.30 61.03 -1.08
C SER A 321 72.06 61.73 0.04
N ASN A 322 73.38 61.89 -0.12
CA ASN A 322 74.18 62.86 0.67
C ASN A 322 73.90 64.29 0.17
N GLU A 323 73.16 65.06 0.94
CA GLU A 323 73.25 66.50 0.83
C GLU A 323 74.30 66.94 1.85
N GLY A 324 75.46 67.32 1.38
CA GLY A 324 76.49 67.96 2.11
C GLY A 324 76.86 69.28 1.45
N GLU A 325 76.65 70.34 2.16
CA GLU A 325 77.43 71.59 2.23
C GLU A 325 77.88 72.24 0.94
N GLU A 326 77.43 73.42 0.70
CA GLU A 326 78.27 74.50 0.34
C GLU A 326 77.82 75.82 0.99
N GLN A 327 78.72 76.34 1.88
CA GLN A 327 78.80 77.70 2.27
C GLN A 327 79.74 78.43 1.33
N ALA A 328 79.39 79.59 0.93
CA ALA A 328 80.10 80.87 0.93
C ALA A 328 79.27 81.96 0.28
#